data_70b6f57c27c8b695145576a74b2bc7f2
#
_entry.id   70b6f57c27c8b695145576a74b2bc7f2
#
_cell.length_a   1.000
_cell.length_b   1.000
_cell.length_c   1.000
_cell.angle_alpha   90.00
_cell.angle_beta   90.00
_cell.angle_gamma   90.00
#
_symmetry.space_group_name_H-M   'P 1'
#
loop_
_entity.id
_entity.type
_entity.pdbx_description
1 polymer ?
#
loop_
_entity_poly.entity_id
_entity_poly.type
_entity_poly.pdbx_seq_one_letter_code
_entity_poly.pdbx_strand_id
1 'polypeptide(L)'
;MTAQGLYYLIRTLVALVAIPFHEAGHALAAWLLGDDTAKREGRLSLNPLKHFDLLGTLCMVFAGVGWAKPVSTDPRNFKNPKWGMALTALAGPVANLLLAYLAMVAWKLLYYWAPVTEGTVLVARFLQYLVYMDVGLAVFNLIPVPPLDGSRILLAVLPQRIYFGVMKYERVILIIVLAAVWGGFLDGPLSVLNDLVWNLLDLGTFYIDRIAYATYYASLGAVI
;
A
#
# COMPACT_ATOMS: atom_id res chain seq x y z
N MET A 1 25.50 11.37 -8.19
CA MET A 1 24.87 10.39 -7.29
C MET A 1 25.05 9.01 -7.89
N THR A 2 25.41 7.97 -7.11
CA THR A 2 25.53 6.61 -7.63
C THR A 2 24.14 6.03 -7.94
N ALA A 3 24.05 5.06 -8.86
CA ALA A 3 22.77 4.39 -9.17
C ALA A 3 22.12 3.78 -7.92
N GLN A 4 22.92 3.24 -7.00
CA GLN A 4 22.45 2.69 -5.73
C GLN A 4 21.92 3.78 -4.78
N GLY A 5 22.58 4.94 -4.72
CA GLY A 5 22.09 6.08 -3.92
C GLY A 5 20.74 6.60 -4.43
N LEU A 6 20.55 6.68 -5.75
CA LEU A 6 19.28 7.06 -6.37
C LEU A 6 18.17 6.05 -6.04
N TYR A 7 18.47 4.76 -6.08
CA TYR A 7 17.53 3.70 -5.72
C TYR A 7 17.01 3.83 -4.28
N TYR A 8 17.92 4.00 -3.30
CA TYR A 8 17.51 4.18 -1.90
C TYR A 8 16.74 5.49 -1.69
N LEU A 9 17.11 6.57 -2.37
CA LEU A 9 16.38 7.83 -2.30
C LEU A 9 14.95 7.67 -2.80
N ILE A 10 14.75 7.07 -3.97
CA ILE A 10 13.41 6.83 -4.52
C ILE A 10 12.59 5.95 -3.57
N ARG A 11 13.13 4.84 -3.06
CA ARG A 11 12.44 3.98 -2.09
C ARG A 11 12.01 4.74 -0.84
N THR A 12 12.88 5.60 -0.31
CA THR A 12 12.56 6.42 0.86
C THR A 12 11.42 7.37 0.55
N LEU A 13 11.49 8.11 -0.57
CA LEU A 13 10.44 9.04 -0.97
C LEU A 13 9.10 8.34 -1.21
N VAL A 14 9.12 7.17 -1.84
CA VAL A 14 7.92 6.34 -2.05
C VAL A 14 7.32 5.89 -0.72
N ALA A 15 8.14 5.41 0.22
CA ALA A 15 7.67 5.00 1.55
C ALA A 15 7.06 6.19 2.33
N LEU A 16 7.63 7.40 2.19
CA LEU A 16 7.11 8.64 2.77
C LEU A 16 5.72 9.02 2.24
N VAL A 17 5.30 8.46 1.12
CA VAL A 17 3.96 8.67 0.53
C VAL A 17 3.05 7.47 0.82
N ALA A 18 3.48 6.26 0.50
CA ALA A 18 2.67 5.05 0.58
C ALA A 18 2.19 4.73 2.00
N ILE A 19 3.11 4.82 3.00
CA ILE A 19 2.77 4.50 4.40
C ILE A 19 1.75 5.48 4.98
N PRO A 20 1.90 6.82 4.86
CA PRO A 20 0.88 7.74 5.35
C PRO A 20 -0.49 7.57 4.69
N PHE A 21 -0.54 7.20 3.42
CA PHE A 21 -1.81 6.91 2.74
C PHE A 21 -2.48 5.67 3.33
N HIS A 22 -1.74 4.61 3.57
CA HIS A 22 -2.22 3.39 4.23
C HIS A 22 -2.81 3.70 5.61
N GLU A 23 -2.02 4.33 6.48
CA GLU A 23 -2.42 4.66 7.85
C GLU A 23 -3.58 5.68 7.89
N ALA A 24 -3.56 6.67 6.99
CA ALA A 24 -4.66 7.62 6.86
C ALA A 24 -5.95 6.95 6.39
N GLY A 25 -5.85 5.90 5.56
CA GLY A 25 -6.96 5.05 5.17
C GLY A 25 -7.65 4.41 6.38
N HIS A 26 -6.87 3.79 7.27
CA HIS A 26 -7.37 3.24 8.53
C HIS A 26 -8.02 4.32 9.40
N ALA A 27 -7.34 5.45 9.61
CA ALA A 27 -7.85 6.54 10.45
C ALA A 27 -9.15 7.13 9.90
N LEU A 28 -9.26 7.28 8.58
CA LEU A 28 -10.46 7.78 7.91
C LEU A 28 -11.63 6.81 8.09
N ALA A 29 -11.42 5.53 7.85
CA ALA A 29 -12.47 4.52 8.00
C ALA A 29 -12.93 4.42 9.45
N ALA A 30 -12.01 4.40 10.43
CA ALA A 30 -12.35 4.40 11.85
C ALA A 30 -13.25 5.59 12.20
N TRP A 31 -12.87 6.80 11.77
CA TRP A 31 -13.65 8.01 12.00
C TRP A 31 -15.05 7.95 11.36
N LEU A 32 -15.14 7.52 10.10
CA LEU A 32 -16.44 7.38 9.40
C LEU A 32 -17.36 6.35 10.05
N LEU A 33 -16.78 5.32 10.69
CA LEU A 33 -17.51 4.26 11.40
C LEU A 33 -17.84 4.61 12.86
N GLY A 34 -17.42 5.81 13.34
CA GLY A 34 -17.78 6.35 14.64
C GLY A 34 -16.65 6.37 15.67
N ASP A 35 -15.45 5.85 15.34
CA ASP A 35 -14.29 5.90 16.22
C ASP A 35 -13.39 7.10 15.86
N ASP A 36 -13.44 8.15 16.68
CA ASP A 36 -12.63 9.36 16.52
C ASP A 36 -11.26 9.31 17.23
N THR A 37 -10.87 8.15 17.77
CA THR A 37 -9.62 7.97 18.53
C THR A 37 -8.41 8.42 17.70
N ALA A 38 -8.23 7.86 16.50
CA ALA A 38 -7.15 8.20 15.59
C ALA A 38 -7.17 9.68 15.19
N LYS A 39 -8.35 10.27 14.99
CA LYS A 39 -8.51 11.68 14.66
C LYS A 39 -8.06 12.58 15.81
N ARG A 40 -8.44 12.26 17.05
CA ARG A 40 -8.01 13.01 18.25
C ARG A 40 -6.50 12.94 18.48
N GLU A 41 -5.87 11.82 18.13
CA GLU A 41 -4.41 11.66 18.17
C GLU A 41 -3.70 12.37 17.00
N GLY A 42 -4.45 13.01 16.09
CA GLY A 42 -3.91 13.68 14.91
C GLY A 42 -3.36 12.73 13.85
N ARG A 43 -3.82 11.45 13.87
CA ARG A 43 -3.42 10.41 12.92
C ARG A 43 -4.18 10.46 11.60
N LEU A 44 -5.32 11.15 11.54
CA LEU A 44 -6.01 11.44 10.28
C LEU A 44 -5.25 12.54 9.53
N SER A 45 -4.14 12.18 8.93
CA SER A 45 -3.17 13.09 8.32
C SER A 45 -2.28 12.35 7.32
N LEU A 46 -1.91 13.01 6.23
CA LEU A 46 -0.91 12.51 5.28
C LEU A 46 0.53 12.94 5.66
N ASN A 47 0.71 13.60 6.80
CA ASN A 47 2.04 13.98 7.26
C ASN A 47 2.82 12.72 7.69
N PRO A 48 3.91 12.36 6.98
CA PRO A 48 4.66 11.15 7.27
C PRO A 48 5.22 11.10 8.70
N LEU A 49 5.61 12.23 9.28
CA LEU A 49 6.17 12.29 10.64
C LEU A 49 5.20 11.80 11.73
N LYS A 50 3.91 11.74 11.43
CA LYS A 50 2.90 11.21 12.35
C LYS A 50 2.77 9.69 12.32
N HIS A 51 3.23 9.05 11.25
CA HIS A 51 3.05 7.62 10.99
C HIS A 51 4.35 6.81 11.10
N PHE A 52 5.50 7.47 11.08
CA PHE A 52 6.77 6.76 11.14
C PHE A 52 7.15 6.31 12.54
N ASP A 53 7.55 5.05 12.62
CA ASP A 53 8.47 4.52 13.60
C ASP A 53 9.88 4.60 13.02
N LEU A 54 10.82 5.19 13.76
CA LEU A 54 12.18 5.41 13.25
C LEU A 54 12.87 4.10 12.86
N LEU A 55 12.76 3.09 13.71
CA LEU A 55 13.42 1.80 13.48
C LEU A 55 12.72 1.03 12.34
N GLY A 56 11.38 1.00 12.34
CA GLY A 56 10.60 0.36 11.28
C GLY A 56 10.87 0.97 9.91
N THR A 57 11.01 2.30 9.85
CA THR A 57 11.33 3.02 8.60
C THR A 57 12.75 2.70 8.11
N LEU A 58 13.74 2.67 9.00
CA LEU A 58 15.11 2.29 8.64
C LEU A 58 15.15 0.84 8.13
N CYS A 59 14.48 -0.09 8.79
CA CYS A 59 14.36 -1.47 8.33
C CYS A 59 13.72 -1.55 6.93
N MET A 60 12.66 -0.78 6.68
CA MET A 60 12.01 -0.75 5.37
C MET A 60 12.94 -0.25 4.25
N VAL A 61 13.71 0.80 4.53
CA VAL A 61 14.63 1.39 3.53
C VAL A 61 15.78 0.43 3.23
N PHE A 62 16.42 -0.16 4.24
CA PHE A 62 17.65 -0.96 4.07
C PHE A 62 17.38 -2.44 3.85
N ALA A 63 16.45 -3.02 4.59
CA ALA A 63 16.13 -4.45 4.54
C ALA A 63 14.92 -4.80 3.67
N GLY A 64 14.17 -3.79 3.20
CA GLY A 64 12.96 -4.00 2.38
C GLY A 64 11.71 -4.39 3.18
N VAL A 65 11.85 -4.60 4.49
CA VAL A 65 10.75 -4.94 5.41
C VAL A 65 10.84 -4.01 6.61
N GLY A 66 9.71 -3.46 7.03
CA GLY A 66 9.63 -2.56 8.16
C GLY A 66 8.19 -2.43 8.66
N TRP A 67 7.99 -1.55 9.61
CA TRP A 67 6.67 -1.26 10.18
C TRP A 67 6.48 0.24 10.39
N ALA A 68 5.21 0.65 10.36
CA ALA A 68 4.79 1.98 10.74
C ALA A 68 4.33 2.01 12.20
N LYS A 69 4.16 3.19 12.74
CA LYS A 69 3.48 3.37 14.01
C LYS A 69 1.98 3.21 13.76
N PRO A 70 1.33 2.14 14.29
CA PRO A 70 -0.04 1.80 13.93
C PRO A 70 -1.04 2.88 14.37
N VAL A 71 -2.13 2.99 13.64
CA VAL A 71 -3.28 3.83 14.01
C VAL A 71 -4.03 3.19 15.17
N SER A 72 -4.25 3.98 16.23
CA SER A 72 -5.03 3.57 17.40
C SER A 72 -6.51 3.51 17.05
N THR A 73 -7.17 2.40 17.39
CA THR A 73 -8.62 2.21 17.23
C THR A 73 -9.23 1.66 18.52
N ASP A 74 -10.38 2.17 18.91
CA ASP A 74 -11.13 1.64 20.05
C ASP A 74 -12.40 0.91 19.57
N PRO A 75 -12.40 -0.45 19.64
CA PRO A 75 -13.54 -1.24 19.17
C PRO A 75 -14.88 -0.88 19.82
N ARG A 76 -14.86 -0.28 21.02
CA ARG A 76 -16.07 0.10 21.78
C ARG A 76 -16.81 1.28 21.14
N ASN A 77 -16.14 2.07 20.32
CA ASN A 77 -16.72 3.22 19.61
C ASN A 77 -17.52 2.80 18.36
N PHE A 78 -17.32 1.60 17.86
CA PHE A 78 -18.06 1.10 16.69
C PHE A 78 -19.44 0.56 17.07
N LYS A 79 -20.46 0.82 16.23
CA LYS A 79 -21.78 0.20 16.37
C LYS A 79 -21.71 -1.34 16.39
N ASN A 80 -20.84 -1.91 15.58
CA ASN A 80 -20.49 -3.33 15.58
C ASN A 80 -18.96 -3.45 15.65
N PRO A 81 -18.39 -3.79 16.82
CA PRO A 81 -16.94 -3.83 17.02
C PRO A 81 -16.21 -4.72 16.03
N LYS A 82 -16.72 -5.90 15.70
CA LYS A 82 -16.08 -6.84 14.77
C LYS A 82 -16.00 -6.27 13.34
N TRP A 83 -17.12 -5.84 12.82
CA TRP A 83 -17.20 -5.27 11.48
C TRP A 83 -16.50 -3.90 11.40
N GLY A 84 -16.60 -3.08 12.46
CA GLY A 84 -15.86 -1.82 12.54
C GLY A 84 -14.36 -2.03 12.41
N MET A 85 -13.80 -2.98 13.17
CA MET A 85 -12.39 -3.34 13.10
C MET A 85 -11.99 -3.92 11.73
N ALA A 86 -12.83 -4.79 11.14
CA ALA A 86 -12.54 -5.39 9.83
C ALA A 86 -12.55 -4.37 8.70
N LEU A 87 -13.55 -3.48 8.66
CA LEU A 87 -13.65 -2.42 7.64
C LEU A 87 -12.53 -1.39 7.79
N THR A 88 -12.18 -1.05 9.04
CA THR A 88 -11.03 -0.19 9.31
C THR A 88 -9.74 -0.85 8.80
N ALA A 89 -9.53 -2.13 9.08
CA ALA A 89 -8.36 -2.87 8.60
C ALA A 89 -8.31 -2.96 7.06
N LEU A 90 -9.45 -3.18 6.41
CA LEU A 90 -9.52 -3.22 4.94
C LEU A 90 -9.17 -1.86 4.29
N ALA A 91 -9.45 -0.76 4.98
CA ALA A 91 -9.30 0.59 4.41
C ALA A 91 -7.85 0.97 4.09
N GLY A 92 -6.86 0.47 4.85
CA GLY A 92 -5.44 0.68 4.56
C GLY A 92 -5.03 0.09 3.20
N PRO A 93 -5.19 -1.23 3.00
CA PRO A 93 -4.95 -1.86 1.71
C PRO A 93 -5.73 -1.22 0.54
N VAL A 94 -7.00 -0.85 0.75
CA VAL A 94 -7.80 -0.15 -0.28
C VAL A 94 -7.22 1.23 -0.61
N ALA A 95 -6.75 1.98 0.39
CA ALA A 95 -6.09 3.27 0.17
C ALA A 95 -4.81 3.11 -0.69
N ASN A 96 -3.99 2.09 -0.40
CA ASN A 96 -2.82 1.79 -1.22
C ASN A 96 -3.21 1.40 -2.66
N LEU A 97 -4.22 0.55 -2.87
CA LEU A 97 -4.65 0.18 -4.22
C LEU A 97 -5.20 1.39 -5.00
N LEU A 98 -5.89 2.30 -4.32
CA LEU A 98 -6.33 3.56 -4.94
C LEU A 98 -5.16 4.45 -5.33
N LEU A 99 -4.16 4.58 -4.45
CA LEU A 99 -2.94 5.35 -4.74
C LEU A 99 -2.14 4.71 -5.87
N ALA A 100 -2.00 3.39 -5.89
CA ALA A 100 -1.36 2.64 -6.97
C ALA A 100 -2.07 2.88 -8.31
N TYR A 101 -3.40 2.86 -8.34
CA TYR A 101 -4.19 3.17 -9.53
C TYR A 101 -3.91 4.58 -10.05
N LEU A 102 -3.96 5.58 -9.16
CA LEU A 102 -3.69 6.99 -9.53
C LEU A 102 -2.25 7.18 -10.01
N ALA A 103 -1.29 6.53 -9.36
CA ALA A 103 0.12 6.54 -9.76
C ALA A 103 0.33 5.88 -11.13
N MET A 104 -0.36 4.76 -11.42
CA MET A 104 -0.30 4.10 -12.72
C MET A 104 -0.90 4.96 -13.84
N VAL A 105 -2.04 5.62 -13.57
CA VAL A 105 -2.62 6.61 -14.49
C VAL A 105 -1.61 7.71 -14.80
N ALA A 106 -1.02 8.32 -13.76
CA ALA A 106 -0.04 9.39 -13.93
C ALA A 106 1.21 8.91 -14.68
N TRP A 107 1.70 7.69 -14.37
CA TRP A 107 2.83 7.08 -15.06
C TRP A 107 2.56 6.85 -16.54
N LYS A 108 1.40 6.30 -16.93
CA LYS A 108 1.02 6.10 -18.33
C LYS A 108 0.86 7.43 -19.08
N LEU A 109 0.23 8.43 -18.46
CA LEU A 109 0.11 9.77 -19.04
C LEU A 109 1.49 10.39 -19.30
N LEU A 110 2.40 10.29 -18.34
CA LEU A 110 3.77 10.78 -18.49
C LEU A 110 4.51 10.03 -19.61
N TYR A 111 4.37 8.69 -19.65
CA TYR A 111 5.03 7.82 -20.61
C TYR A 111 4.63 8.12 -22.05
N TYR A 112 3.34 8.38 -22.31
CA TYR A 112 2.85 8.58 -23.68
C TYR A 112 2.95 10.03 -24.17
N TRP A 113 2.84 11.02 -23.31
CA TRP A 113 2.70 12.41 -23.75
C TRP A 113 3.79 13.35 -23.27
N ALA A 114 4.60 12.98 -22.28
CA ALA A 114 5.64 13.87 -21.81
C ALA A 114 6.94 13.76 -22.67
N PRO A 115 7.67 14.85 -22.85
CA PRO A 115 8.97 14.79 -23.50
C PRO A 115 9.96 13.98 -22.67
N VAL A 116 10.84 13.23 -23.34
CA VAL A 116 11.88 12.42 -22.67
C VAL A 116 13.01 13.34 -22.21
N THR A 117 13.00 13.67 -20.93
CA THR A 117 14.04 14.44 -20.24
C THR A 117 14.51 13.68 -19.00
N GLU A 118 15.65 14.06 -18.42
CA GLU A 118 16.10 13.45 -17.15
C GLU A 118 15.05 13.58 -16.04
N GLY A 119 14.37 14.73 -15.97
CA GLY A 119 13.31 14.98 -14.99
C GLY A 119 12.11 14.07 -15.20
N THR A 120 11.58 13.92 -16.42
CA THR A 120 10.44 13.05 -16.69
C THR A 120 10.77 11.59 -16.46
N VAL A 121 11.98 11.14 -16.78
CA VAL A 121 12.44 9.78 -16.48
C VAL A 121 12.52 9.54 -14.97
N LEU A 122 12.99 10.52 -14.19
CA LEU A 122 13.04 10.40 -12.74
C LEU A 122 11.64 10.32 -12.11
N VAL A 123 10.71 11.16 -12.56
CA VAL A 123 9.31 11.14 -12.10
C VAL A 123 8.63 9.82 -12.50
N ALA A 124 8.85 9.34 -13.74
CA ALA A 124 8.32 8.07 -14.19
C ALA A 124 8.80 6.89 -13.32
N ARG A 125 10.08 6.86 -12.97
CA ARG A 125 10.65 5.87 -12.04
C ARG A 125 10.00 5.97 -10.65
N PHE A 126 9.86 7.17 -10.11
CA PHE A 126 9.20 7.37 -8.82
C PHE A 126 7.76 6.82 -8.84
N LEU A 127 6.96 7.18 -9.85
CA LEU A 127 5.59 6.70 -9.99
C LEU A 127 5.52 5.17 -10.13
N GLN A 128 6.41 4.58 -10.92
CA GLN A 128 6.49 3.14 -11.08
C GLN A 128 6.82 2.43 -9.77
N TYR A 129 7.82 2.93 -9.00
CA TYR A 129 8.14 2.40 -7.68
C TYR A 129 7.00 2.60 -6.67
N LEU A 130 6.24 3.71 -6.80
CA LEU A 130 5.07 3.97 -5.97
C LEU A 130 3.99 2.90 -6.22
N VAL A 131 3.67 2.58 -7.48
CA VAL A 131 2.74 1.49 -7.82
C VAL A 131 3.21 0.17 -7.22
N TYR A 132 4.48 -0.21 -7.41
CA TYR A 132 5.00 -1.48 -6.86
C TYR A 132 4.93 -1.54 -5.34
N MET A 133 5.28 -0.47 -4.66
CA MET A 133 5.24 -0.44 -3.19
C MET A 133 3.82 -0.49 -2.66
N ASP A 134 2.89 0.27 -3.25
CA ASP A 134 1.50 0.29 -2.81
C ASP A 134 0.79 -1.04 -3.07
N VAL A 135 1.03 -1.67 -4.21
CA VAL A 135 0.53 -3.03 -4.50
C VAL A 135 1.12 -4.01 -3.49
N GLY A 136 2.44 -3.98 -3.27
CA GLY A 136 3.11 -4.84 -2.30
C GLY A 136 2.58 -4.66 -0.88
N LEU A 137 2.38 -3.42 -0.42
CA LEU A 137 1.80 -3.12 0.90
C LEU A 137 0.36 -3.63 1.01
N ALA A 138 -0.46 -3.44 -0.02
CA ALA A 138 -1.85 -3.91 -0.02
C ALA A 138 -1.92 -5.44 0.03
N VAL A 139 -1.18 -6.12 -0.84
CA VAL A 139 -1.15 -7.60 -0.90
C VAL A 139 -0.61 -8.18 0.40
N PHE A 140 0.51 -7.66 0.91
CA PHE A 140 1.11 -8.15 2.15
C PHE A 140 0.18 -7.96 3.34
N ASN A 141 -0.43 -6.79 3.50
CA ASN A 141 -1.35 -6.52 4.61
C ASN A 141 -2.67 -7.29 4.50
N LEU A 142 -3.07 -7.78 3.33
CA LEU A 142 -4.25 -8.63 3.17
C LEU A 142 -4.00 -10.09 3.53
N ILE A 143 -2.76 -10.52 3.80
CA ILE A 143 -2.48 -11.87 4.31
C ILE A 143 -3.22 -12.06 5.63
N PRO A 144 -4.01 -13.16 5.79
CA PRO A 144 -4.87 -13.36 6.96
C PRO A 144 -4.12 -13.87 8.20
N VAL A 145 -2.98 -13.24 8.50
CA VAL A 145 -2.08 -13.64 9.59
C VAL A 145 -1.76 -12.44 10.47
N PRO A 146 -1.96 -12.49 11.82
CA PRO A 146 -1.56 -11.41 12.72
C PRO A 146 -0.06 -11.09 12.63
N PRO A 147 0.31 -9.83 12.75
CA PRO A 147 -0.49 -8.63 13.06
C PRO A 147 -1.07 -7.90 11.84
N LEU A 148 -1.03 -8.52 10.64
CA LEU A 148 -1.43 -7.91 9.39
C LEU A 148 -2.95 -7.63 9.35
N ASP A 149 -3.37 -6.65 8.56
CA ASP A 149 -4.77 -6.20 8.47
C ASP A 149 -5.72 -7.31 8.03
N GLY A 150 -5.29 -8.19 7.12
CA GLY A 150 -6.04 -9.34 6.66
C GLY A 150 -6.48 -10.27 7.80
N SER A 151 -5.71 -10.33 8.88
CA SER A 151 -6.10 -11.09 10.06
C SER A 151 -7.35 -10.55 10.74
N ARG A 152 -7.49 -9.22 10.84
CA ARG A 152 -8.66 -8.57 11.45
C ARG A 152 -9.91 -8.79 10.61
N ILE A 153 -9.76 -8.85 9.28
CA ILE A 153 -10.84 -9.16 8.34
C ILE A 153 -11.29 -10.61 8.56
N LEU A 154 -10.35 -11.56 8.56
CA LEU A 154 -10.66 -12.98 8.82
C LEU A 154 -11.28 -13.18 10.19
N LEU A 155 -10.74 -12.52 11.22
CA LEU A 155 -11.20 -12.67 12.61
C LEU A 155 -12.60 -12.08 12.85
N ALA A 156 -13.10 -11.18 11.99
CA ALA A 156 -14.46 -10.67 12.08
C ALA A 156 -15.51 -11.76 11.85
N VAL A 157 -15.20 -12.76 11.02
CA VAL A 157 -16.11 -13.88 10.72
C VAL A 157 -15.91 -15.08 11.65
N LEU A 158 -14.81 -15.13 12.40
CA LEU A 158 -14.50 -16.25 13.29
C LEU A 158 -15.15 -16.10 14.67
N PRO A 159 -15.40 -17.25 15.37
CA PRO A 159 -15.83 -17.24 16.77
C PRO A 159 -14.80 -16.55 17.68
N GLN A 160 -15.29 -15.84 18.71
CA GLN A 160 -14.44 -15.09 19.64
C GLN A 160 -13.33 -15.93 20.30
N ARG A 161 -13.61 -17.22 20.58
CA ARG A 161 -12.62 -18.13 21.19
C ARG A 161 -11.38 -18.31 20.31
N ILE A 162 -11.57 -18.41 18.98
CA ILE A 162 -10.47 -18.54 18.02
C ILE A 162 -9.72 -17.20 17.93
N TYR A 163 -10.45 -16.09 17.89
CA TYR A 163 -9.87 -14.74 17.90
C TYR A 163 -8.86 -14.56 19.02
N PHE A 164 -9.30 -14.72 20.29
CA PHE A 164 -8.41 -14.52 21.43
C PHE A 164 -7.27 -15.54 21.49
N GLY A 165 -7.51 -16.77 21.01
CA GLY A 165 -6.49 -17.81 20.91
C GLY A 165 -5.34 -17.41 19.99
N VAL A 166 -5.66 -16.87 18.82
CA VAL A 166 -4.67 -16.45 17.81
C VAL A 166 -3.96 -15.16 18.24
N MET A 167 -4.71 -14.17 18.74
CA MET A 167 -4.13 -12.88 19.17
C MET A 167 -3.13 -13.00 20.31
N LYS A 168 -3.27 -14.03 21.17
CA LYS A 168 -2.30 -14.32 22.24
C LYS A 168 -0.89 -14.55 21.69
N TYR A 169 -0.76 -15.07 20.48
CA TYR A 169 0.51 -15.43 19.83
C TYR A 169 0.94 -14.42 18.77
N GLU A 170 0.31 -13.25 18.67
CA GLU A 170 0.56 -12.22 17.65
C GLU A 170 2.04 -11.90 17.47
N ARG A 171 2.80 -11.71 18.57
CA ARG A 171 4.25 -11.41 18.51
C ARG A 171 5.07 -12.58 17.95
N VAL A 172 4.72 -13.80 18.32
CA VAL A 172 5.42 -15.00 17.82
C VAL A 172 5.13 -15.19 16.34
N ILE A 173 3.88 -15.00 15.95
CA ILE A 173 3.44 -15.08 14.54
C ILE A 173 4.16 -14.01 13.72
N LEU A 174 4.28 -12.77 14.22
CA LEU A 174 5.05 -11.72 13.55
C LEU A 174 6.49 -12.14 13.28
N ILE A 175 7.17 -12.71 14.28
CA ILE A 175 8.58 -13.18 14.13
C ILE A 175 8.65 -14.28 13.06
N ILE A 176 7.71 -15.22 13.04
CA ILE A 176 7.64 -16.28 12.04
C ILE A 176 7.41 -15.70 10.63
N VAL A 177 6.48 -14.74 10.49
CA VAL A 177 6.22 -14.07 9.21
C VAL A 177 7.45 -13.33 8.70
N LEU A 178 8.12 -12.57 9.57
CA LEU A 178 9.36 -11.86 9.21
C LEU A 178 10.48 -12.84 8.80
N ALA A 179 10.64 -13.95 9.53
CA ALA A 179 11.58 -14.97 9.16
C ALA A 179 11.25 -15.63 7.82
N ALA A 180 9.96 -15.87 7.53
CA ALA A 180 9.50 -16.42 6.27
C ALA A 180 9.74 -15.47 5.09
N VAL A 181 9.53 -14.15 5.29
CA VAL A 181 9.85 -13.12 4.29
C VAL A 181 11.35 -13.07 4.04
N TRP A 182 12.18 -12.99 5.07
CA TRP A 182 13.64 -12.94 4.90
C TRP A 182 14.22 -14.24 4.36
N GLY A 183 13.59 -15.39 4.65
CA GLY A 183 13.97 -16.69 4.09
C GLY A 183 13.52 -16.90 2.64
N GLY A 184 12.78 -15.94 2.02
CA GLY A 184 12.27 -16.04 0.66
C GLY A 184 11.10 -17.02 0.49
N PHE A 185 10.55 -17.57 1.59
CA PHE A 185 9.45 -18.55 1.52
C PHE A 185 8.15 -17.96 0.98
N LEU A 186 7.97 -16.64 1.13
CA LEU A 186 6.78 -15.93 0.67
C LEU A 186 6.96 -15.30 -0.72
N ASP A 187 8.16 -15.28 -1.29
CA ASP A 187 8.44 -14.59 -2.56
C ASP A 187 7.57 -15.11 -3.71
N GLY A 188 7.45 -16.43 -3.85
CA GLY A 188 6.62 -17.04 -4.89
C GLY A 188 5.14 -16.68 -4.77
N PRO A 189 4.47 -16.96 -3.66
CA PRO A 189 3.07 -16.57 -3.46
C PRO A 189 2.83 -15.06 -3.56
N LEU A 190 3.72 -14.23 -3.00
CA LEU A 190 3.58 -12.78 -3.05
C LEU A 190 3.79 -12.24 -4.48
N SER A 191 4.74 -12.78 -5.24
CA SER A 191 4.94 -12.33 -6.62
C SER A 191 3.70 -12.62 -7.48
N VAL A 192 3.10 -13.82 -7.37
CA VAL A 192 1.88 -14.18 -8.11
C VAL A 192 0.72 -13.22 -7.78
N LEU A 193 0.52 -12.89 -6.49
CA LEU A 193 -0.53 -11.97 -6.08
C LEU A 193 -0.24 -10.54 -6.53
N ASN A 194 1.01 -10.09 -6.42
CA ASN A 194 1.43 -8.77 -6.90
C ASN A 194 1.23 -8.63 -8.41
N ASP A 195 1.61 -9.65 -9.20
CA ASP A 195 1.43 -9.67 -10.65
C ASP A 195 -0.07 -9.66 -11.02
N LEU A 196 -0.90 -10.41 -10.28
CA LEU A 196 -2.35 -10.38 -10.47
C LEU A 196 -2.92 -8.98 -10.26
N VAL A 197 -2.58 -8.34 -9.13
CA VAL A 197 -3.06 -6.99 -8.82
C VAL A 197 -2.51 -5.96 -9.80
N TRP A 198 -1.24 -6.07 -10.19
CA TRP A 198 -0.64 -5.23 -11.23
C TRP A 198 -1.42 -5.34 -12.55
N ASN A 199 -1.70 -6.56 -13.01
CA ASN A 199 -2.45 -6.79 -14.25
C ASN A 199 -3.89 -6.25 -14.17
N LEU A 200 -4.54 -6.32 -13.01
CA LEU A 200 -5.86 -5.71 -12.81
C LEU A 200 -5.81 -4.18 -12.88
N LEU A 201 -4.78 -3.55 -12.31
CA LEU A 201 -4.57 -2.10 -12.40
C LEU A 201 -4.26 -1.69 -13.85
N ASP A 202 -3.42 -2.46 -14.53
CA ASP A 202 -3.08 -2.23 -15.95
C ASP A 202 -4.32 -2.32 -16.84
N LEU A 203 -5.16 -3.35 -16.63
CA LEU A 203 -6.45 -3.49 -17.30
C LEU A 203 -7.39 -2.33 -16.96
N GLY A 204 -7.45 -1.90 -15.70
CA GLY A 204 -8.24 -0.75 -15.25
C GLY A 204 -7.81 0.58 -15.86
N THR A 205 -6.56 0.67 -16.32
CA THR A 205 -5.98 1.87 -16.97
C THR A 205 -5.81 1.71 -18.49
N PHE A 206 -6.27 0.61 -19.08
CA PHE A 206 -6.13 0.29 -20.51
C PHE A 206 -6.74 1.36 -21.45
N TYR A 207 -7.73 2.12 -20.99
CA TYR A 207 -8.30 3.22 -21.76
C TYR A 207 -7.26 4.30 -22.13
N ILE A 208 -6.21 4.49 -21.31
CA ILE A 208 -5.11 5.44 -21.59
C ILE A 208 -4.28 4.93 -22.76
N ASP A 209 -3.96 3.63 -22.76
CA ASP A 209 -3.21 3.00 -23.85
C ASP A 209 -3.98 3.13 -25.17
N ARG A 210 -5.29 2.89 -25.15
CA ARG A 210 -6.15 3.03 -26.33
C ARG A 210 -6.19 4.47 -26.87
N ILE A 211 -6.28 5.45 -25.99
CA ILE A 211 -6.27 6.88 -26.39
C ILE A 211 -4.90 7.21 -27.00
N ALA A 212 -3.80 6.78 -26.40
CA ALA A 212 -2.45 7.03 -26.89
C ALA A 212 -2.24 6.42 -28.30
N TYR A 213 -2.66 5.16 -28.50
CA TYR A 213 -2.60 4.54 -29.82
C TYR A 213 -3.46 5.27 -30.84
N ALA A 214 -4.70 5.65 -30.48
CA ALA A 214 -5.59 6.37 -31.38
C ALA A 214 -5.00 7.73 -31.82
N THR A 215 -4.40 8.48 -30.88
CA THR A 215 -3.74 9.76 -31.18
C THR A 215 -2.51 9.60 -32.06
N TYR A 216 -1.71 8.55 -31.83
CA TYR A 216 -0.56 8.24 -32.64
C TYR A 216 -0.94 7.92 -34.09
N TYR A 217 -1.93 7.03 -34.33
CA TYR A 217 -2.39 6.69 -35.68
C TYR A 217 -3.09 7.86 -36.39
N ALA A 218 -3.84 8.69 -35.63
CA ALA A 218 -4.42 9.90 -36.20
C ALA A 218 -3.37 10.88 -36.71
N SER A 219 -2.24 11.01 -36.00
CA SER A 219 -1.13 11.87 -36.42
C SER A 219 -0.42 11.36 -37.68
N LEU A 220 -0.32 10.04 -37.88
CA LEU A 220 0.23 9.43 -39.08
C LEU A 220 -0.68 9.62 -40.30
N GLY A 221 -2.00 9.51 -40.15
CA GLY A 221 -2.97 9.73 -41.23
C GLY A 221 -3.14 11.18 -41.65
N ALA A 222 -2.72 12.15 -40.81
CA ALA A 222 -2.71 13.58 -41.16
C ALA A 222 -1.47 13.98 -41.95
N VAL A 223 -0.48 13.11 -42.15
CA VAL A 223 0.77 13.33 -42.88
C VAL A 223 0.72 12.76 -44.32
N ILE A 224 -0.36 12.02 -44.64
CA ILE A 224 -0.64 11.49 -45.99
C ILE A 224 -1.71 12.35 -46.65
#